data_8abadfd1f1b58fe41c25686fdfbf2a41
#
_entry.id   8abadfd1f1b58fe41c25686fdfbf2a41
#
_cell.length_a   1.000
_cell.length_b   1.000
_cell.length_c   1.000
_cell.angle_alpha   90.00
_cell.angle_beta   90.00
_cell.angle_gamma   90.00
#
_symmetry.space_group_name_H-M   'P 1'
#
loop_
_entity.id
_entity.type
_entity.pdbx_description
1 polymer ?
#
loop_
_entity_poly.entity_id
_entity_poly.type
_entity_poly.pdbx_seq_one_letter_code
_entity_poly.pdbx_strand_id
1 'polypeptide(L)'
;VMEIIGEISADIVAPNAEGVDHEGPKVVDNHVVYAPGTAQNIEVMAKAGLFGLTLPRKYGGLNFPLLYFVMANEMVARADAGFENIWGLQDCAETLNEFASEEQKEKYLTRVCQGETCAMDLTEPDAGSDLQAVMLKAHWDEARGTWLLNGVKRFITNGDGHISLVLAR
;
A
#
# COMPACT_ATOMS: atom_id res chain seq x y z
N VAL A 1 3.64 3.12 -20.89
CA VAL A 1 3.43 2.68 -19.49
C VAL A 1 2.26 1.73 -19.40
N MET A 2 1.07 2.05 -19.93
CA MET A 2 -0.09 1.14 -19.88
C MET A 2 0.18 -0.21 -20.54
N GLU A 3 0.88 -0.22 -21.67
CA GLU A 3 1.31 -1.44 -22.35
C GLU A 3 2.21 -2.30 -21.44
N ILE A 4 3.20 -1.67 -20.79
CA ILE A 4 4.10 -2.37 -19.84
C ILE A 4 3.30 -2.95 -18.66
N ILE A 5 2.33 -2.21 -18.11
CA ILE A 5 1.46 -2.73 -17.04
C ILE A 5 0.65 -3.93 -17.54
N GLY A 6 0.09 -3.84 -18.75
CA GLY A 6 -0.64 -4.94 -19.38
C GLY A 6 0.23 -6.19 -19.58
N GLU A 7 1.44 -6.03 -20.10
CA GLU A 7 2.40 -7.12 -20.30
C GLU A 7 2.79 -7.78 -18.97
N ILE A 8 3.17 -6.99 -17.94
CA ILE A 8 3.50 -7.52 -16.62
C ILE A 8 2.31 -8.23 -16.00
N SER A 9 1.11 -7.65 -16.12
CA SER A 9 -0.11 -8.26 -15.61
C SER A 9 -0.42 -9.60 -16.27
N ALA A 10 -0.28 -9.70 -17.60
CA ALA A 10 -0.59 -10.91 -18.35
C ALA A 10 0.49 -12.00 -18.20
N ASP A 11 1.76 -11.61 -18.26
CA ASP A 11 2.87 -12.55 -18.41
C ASP A 11 3.52 -12.95 -17.07
N ILE A 12 3.28 -12.17 -16.01
CA ILE A 12 3.90 -12.42 -14.69
C ILE A 12 2.83 -12.53 -13.59
N VAL A 13 1.95 -11.52 -13.45
CA VAL A 13 0.99 -11.49 -12.33
C VAL A 13 -0.05 -12.60 -12.48
N ALA A 14 -0.69 -12.72 -13.64
CA ALA A 14 -1.73 -13.72 -13.86
C ALA A 14 -1.21 -15.17 -13.75
N PRO A 15 -0.03 -15.55 -14.27
CA PRO A 15 0.53 -16.88 -14.05
C PRO A 15 0.84 -17.20 -12.57
N ASN A 16 1.12 -16.21 -11.75
CA ASN A 16 1.40 -16.40 -10.33
C ASN A 16 0.12 -16.56 -9.49
N ALA A 17 -1.03 -16.08 -9.95
CA ALA A 17 -2.24 -15.92 -9.14
C ALA A 17 -2.72 -17.23 -8.50
N GLU A 18 -2.76 -18.34 -9.24
CA GLU A 18 -3.19 -19.65 -8.73
C GLU A 18 -2.25 -20.14 -7.61
N GLY A 19 -0.93 -20.04 -7.81
CA GLY A 19 0.06 -20.42 -6.81
C GLY A 19 -0.03 -19.55 -5.55
N VAL A 20 -0.21 -18.25 -5.71
CA VAL A 20 -0.37 -17.30 -4.60
C VAL A 20 -1.62 -17.60 -3.78
N ASP A 21 -2.76 -17.87 -4.43
CA ASP A 21 -4.01 -18.22 -3.74
C ASP A 21 -3.88 -19.53 -2.96
N HIS A 22 -3.21 -20.52 -3.53
CA HIS A 22 -2.99 -21.82 -2.89
C HIS A 22 -2.03 -21.77 -1.70
N GLU A 23 -0.92 -21.05 -1.82
CA GLU A 23 0.11 -20.98 -0.77
C GLU A 23 -0.26 -20.00 0.35
N GLY A 24 -0.81 -18.85 0.01
CA GLY A 24 -1.14 -17.76 0.92
C GLY A 24 0.08 -17.13 1.62
N PRO A 25 -0.13 -16.04 2.35
CA PRO A 25 0.90 -15.44 3.20
C PRO A 25 1.11 -16.29 4.47
N LYS A 26 2.32 -16.22 5.04
CA LYS A 26 2.68 -16.88 6.30
C LYS A 26 3.18 -15.85 7.30
N VAL A 27 3.00 -16.12 8.60
CA VAL A 27 3.59 -15.32 9.66
C VAL A 27 4.85 -16.02 10.15
N VAL A 28 5.98 -15.32 10.05
CA VAL A 28 7.30 -15.77 10.52
C VAL A 28 7.89 -14.66 11.37
N ASP A 29 8.29 -14.96 12.60
CA ASP A 29 8.88 -14.00 13.54
C ASP A 29 8.07 -12.71 13.69
N ASN A 30 6.75 -12.83 13.78
CA ASN A 30 5.76 -11.74 13.86
C ASN A 30 5.67 -10.83 12.62
N HIS A 31 6.22 -11.24 11.48
CA HIS A 31 6.12 -10.53 10.22
C HIS A 31 5.40 -11.38 9.16
N VAL A 32 4.74 -10.71 8.24
CA VAL A 32 4.10 -11.37 7.08
C VAL A 32 5.15 -11.68 6.03
N VAL A 33 5.26 -12.94 5.66
CA VAL A 33 6.03 -13.38 4.50
C VAL A 33 5.03 -13.70 3.40
N TYR A 34 5.10 -12.94 2.32
CA TYR A 34 4.25 -13.17 1.15
C TYR A 34 4.59 -14.50 0.47
N ALA A 35 3.61 -15.06 -0.23
CA ALA A 35 3.87 -16.14 -1.19
C ALA A 35 4.92 -15.67 -2.23
N PRO A 36 5.79 -16.58 -2.72
CA PRO A 36 6.85 -16.22 -3.69
C PRO A 36 6.34 -15.44 -4.91
N GLY A 37 5.18 -15.83 -5.44
CA GLY A 37 4.55 -15.12 -6.56
C GLY A 37 4.19 -13.67 -6.22
N THR A 38 3.64 -13.41 -5.04
CA THR A 38 3.35 -12.04 -4.58
C THR A 38 4.63 -11.20 -4.45
N ALA A 39 5.67 -11.78 -3.86
CA ALA A 39 6.97 -11.10 -3.72
C ALA A 39 7.58 -10.78 -5.09
N GLN A 40 7.51 -11.71 -6.04
CA GLN A 40 7.95 -11.49 -7.41
C GLN A 40 7.15 -10.38 -8.11
N ASN A 41 5.84 -10.36 -7.94
CA ASN A 41 4.97 -9.34 -8.53
C ASN A 41 5.34 -7.94 -8.02
N ILE A 42 5.55 -7.78 -6.69
CA ILE A 42 6.01 -6.52 -6.10
C ILE A 42 7.35 -6.10 -6.70
N GLU A 43 8.32 -7.02 -6.75
CA GLU A 43 9.67 -6.74 -7.26
C GLU A 43 9.65 -6.27 -8.72
N VAL A 44 8.89 -6.95 -9.58
CA VAL A 44 8.80 -6.61 -11.01
C VAL A 44 8.12 -5.26 -11.22
N MET A 45 7.01 -4.99 -10.51
CA MET A 45 6.32 -3.70 -10.57
C MET A 45 7.22 -2.57 -10.07
N ALA A 46 7.98 -2.79 -8.99
CA ALA A 46 8.92 -1.80 -8.47
C ALA A 46 10.07 -1.53 -9.44
N LYS A 47 10.69 -2.57 -10.02
CA LYS A 47 11.75 -2.44 -11.03
C LYS A 47 11.29 -1.72 -12.30
N ALA A 48 10.03 -1.90 -12.68
CA ALA A 48 9.43 -1.20 -13.80
C ALA A 48 9.05 0.25 -13.50
N GLY A 49 9.23 0.72 -12.24
CA GLY A 49 8.85 2.06 -11.80
C GLY A 49 7.34 2.29 -11.76
N LEU A 50 6.57 1.24 -11.48
CA LEU A 50 5.11 1.25 -11.49
C LEU A 50 4.48 1.45 -10.10
N PHE A 51 5.28 1.84 -9.12
CA PHE A 51 4.81 2.42 -7.87
C PHE A 51 4.83 3.95 -7.95
N GLY A 52 3.85 4.60 -7.33
CA GLY A 52 3.74 6.06 -7.38
C GLY A 52 3.31 6.61 -8.75
N LEU A 53 2.38 5.92 -9.44
CA LEU A 53 1.91 6.33 -10.77
C LEU A 53 1.42 7.77 -10.82
N THR A 54 0.71 8.23 -9.81
CA THR A 54 0.12 9.57 -9.72
C THR A 54 1.03 10.56 -8.99
N LEU A 55 2.00 10.08 -8.22
CA LEU A 55 2.87 10.91 -7.39
C LEU A 55 3.79 11.83 -8.22
N PRO A 56 4.15 12.99 -7.68
CA PRO A 56 5.03 13.94 -8.35
C PRO A 56 6.40 13.35 -8.71
N ARG A 57 6.92 13.76 -9.85
CA ARG A 57 8.24 13.32 -10.35
C ARG A 57 9.39 13.63 -9.40
N LYS A 58 9.29 14.70 -8.60
CA LYS A 58 10.32 15.04 -7.61
C LYS A 58 10.54 13.95 -6.55
N TYR A 59 9.55 13.07 -6.33
CA TYR A 59 9.65 11.92 -5.43
C TYR A 59 9.91 10.59 -6.14
N GLY A 60 10.08 10.62 -7.48
CA GLY A 60 10.26 9.42 -8.30
C GLY A 60 8.99 8.89 -8.93
N GLY A 61 7.85 9.56 -8.74
CA GLY A 61 6.57 9.19 -9.33
C GLY A 61 6.45 9.56 -10.82
N LEU A 62 5.42 9.07 -11.47
CA LEU A 62 5.19 9.29 -12.90
C LEU A 62 4.33 10.53 -13.20
N ASN A 63 3.67 11.09 -12.19
CA ASN A 63 2.81 12.27 -12.28
C ASN A 63 1.66 12.08 -13.30
N PHE A 64 1.07 10.89 -13.34
CA PHE A 64 -0.06 10.61 -14.19
C PHE A 64 -1.38 11.07 -13.56
N PRO A 65 -2.36 11.45 -14.36
CA PRO A 65 -3.72 11.63 -13.86
C PRO A 65 -4.28 10.35 -13.24
N LEU A 66 -5.15 10.51 -12.24
CA LEU A 66 -5.80 9.40 -11.52
C LEU A 66 -6.50 8.40 -12.47
N LEU A 67 -6.99 8.86 -13.61
CA LEU A 67 -7.61 7.99 -14.62
C LEU A 67 -6.67 6.85 -15.06
N TYR A 68 -5.38 7.13 -15.24
CA TYR A 68 -4.40 6.09 -15.61
C TYR A 68 -4.18 5.08 -14.48
N PHE A 69 -4.22 5.53 -13.23
CA PHE A 69 -4.15 4.64 -12.07
C PHE A 69 -5.36 3.70 -12.02
N VAL A 70 -6.58 4.21 -12.23
CA VAL A 70 -7.79 3.39 -12.29
C VAL A 70 -7.72 2.34 -13.40
N MET A 71 -7.27 2.72 -14.59
CA MET A 71 -7.10 1.79 -15.70
C MET A 71 -6.04 0.73 -15.41
N ALA A 72 -4.95 1.11 -14.74
CA ALA A 72 -3.90 0.19 -14.30
C ALA A 72 -4.41 -0.81 -13.26
N ASN A 73 -5.18 -0.34 -12.27
CA ASN A 73 -5.82 -1.20 -11.27
C ASN A 73 -6.75 -2.23 -11.92
N GLU A 74 -7.53 -1.85 -12.93
CA GLU A 74 -8.37 -2.81 -13.68
C GLU A 74 -7.53 -3.94 -14.29
N MET A 75 -6.40 -3.62 -14.92
CA MET A 75 -5.51 -4.62 -15.52
C MET A 75 -4.91 -5.56 -14.48
N VAL A 76 -4.40 -4.99 -13.38
CA VAL A 76 -3.77 -5.76 -12.30
C VAL A 76 -4.81 -6.61 -11.57
N ALA A 77 -5.98 -6.06 -11.23
CA ALA A 77 -7.06 -6.78 -10.58
C ALA A 77 -7.61 -7.94 -11.43
N ARG A 78 -7.63 -7.77 -12.75
CA ARG A 78 -8.01 -8.86 -13.68
C ARG A 78 -6.98 -9.99 -13.68
N ALA A 79 -5.72 -9.68 -13.48
CA ALA A 79 -4.64 -10.67 -13.40
C ALA A 79 -4.62 -11.39 -12.03
N ASP A 80 -4.69 -10.62 -10.95
CA ASP A 80 -4.76 -11.09 -9.56
C ASP A 80 -5.37 -10.01 -8.66
N ALA A 81 -6.63 -10.19 -8.27
CA ALA A 81 -7.34 -9.25 -7.41
C ALA A 81 -6.76 -9.18 -5.99
N GLY A 82 -6.12 -10.26 -5.51
CA GLY A 82 -5.42 -10.28 -4.23
C GLY A 82 -4.15 -9.43 -4.27
N PHE A 83 -3.39 -9.54 -5.33
CA PHE A 83 -2.20 -8.71 -5.55
C PHE A 83 -2.57 -7.24 -5.74
N GLU A 84 -3.64 -6.95 -6.46
CA GLU A 84 -4.12 -5.58 -6.64
C GLU A 84 -4.38 -4.88 -5.29
N ASN A 85 -4.94 -5.58 -4.30
CA ASN A 85 -5.14 -5.04 -2.96
C ASN A 85 -3.83 -4.63 -2.25
N ILE A 86 -2.68 -5.17 -2.63
CA ILE A 86 -1.38 -4.77 -2.10
C ILE A 86 -0.79 -3.63 -2.93
N TRP A 87 -0.76 -3.81 -4.25
CA TRP A 87 -0.17 -2.85 -5.17
C TRP A 87 -1.00 -1.57 -5.27
N GLY A 88 -2.32 -1.68 -5.26
CA GLY A 88 -3.26 -0.55 -5.31
C GLY A 88 -3.19 0.36 -4.08
N LEU A 89 -2.79 -0.17 -2.91
CA LEU A 89 -2.59 0.64 -1.70
C LEU A 89 -1.48 1.71 -1.83
N GLN A 90 -0.76 1.77 -2.94
CA GLN A 90 0.08 2.93 -3.26
C GLN A 90 -0.73 4.24 -3.29
N ASP A 91 -2.05 4.18 -3.44
CA ASP A 91 -2.94 5.34 -3.37
C ASP A 91 -2.98 6.00 -1.98
N CYS A 92 -2.61 5.28 -0.92
CA CYS A 92 -2.38 5.87 0.40
C CYS A 92 -1.39 7.05 0.34
N ALA A 93 -0.45 7.00 -0.59
CA ALA A 93 0.51 8.06 -0.80
C ALA A 93 -0.10 9.34 -1.40
N GLU A 94 -1.26 9.27 -2.05
CA GLU A 94 -2.02 10.47 -2.46
C GLU A 94 -2.47 11.27 -1.24
N THR A 95 -2.93 10.59 -0.19
CA THR A 95 -3.28 11.25 1.07
C THR A 95 -2.06 11.96 1.68
N LEU A 96 -0.88 11.32 1.64
CA LEU A 96 0.36 11.95 2.08
C LEU A 96 0.74 13.13 1.19
N ASN A 97 0.60 12.99 -0.12
CA ASN A 97 0.92 14.06 -1.08
C ASN A 97 0.03 15.29 -0.88
N GLU A 98 -1.24 15.10 -0.55
CA GLU A 98 -2.19 16.20 -0.35
C GLU A 98 -2.05 16.86 1.03
N PHE A 99 -1.94 16.07 2.09
CA PHE A 99 -2.14 16.55 3.47
C PHE A 99 -0.90 16.53 4.37
N ALA A 100 0.16 15.80 4.00
CA ALA A 100 1.35 15.69 4.84
C ALA A 100 2.24 16.95 4.78
N SER A 101 3.11 17.11 5.78
CA SER A 101 4.17 18.12 5.74
C SER A 101 5.21 17.80 4.63
N GLU A 102 5.95 18.80 4.17
CA GLU A 102 6.99 18.57 3.14
C GLU A 102 8.04 17.57 3.63
N GLU A 103 8.41 17.61 4.91
CA GLU A 103 9.33 16.62 5.51
C GLU A 103 8.77 15.18 5.42
N GLN A 104 7.49 15.01 5.73
CA GLN A 104 6.83 13.71 5.60
C GLN A 104 6.73 13.25 4.15
N LYS A 105 6.41 14.17 3.22
CA LYS A 105 6.36 13.87 1.78
C LYS A 105 7.71 13.40 1.28
N GLU A 106 8.77 14.11 1.57
CA GLU A 106 10.14 13.72 1.17
C GLU A 106 10.53 12.35 1.74
N LYS A 107 10.19 12.10 3.00
CA LYS A 107 10.51 10.86 3.69
C LYS A 107 9.75 9.65 3.13
N TYR A 108 8.45 9.79 2.88
CA TYR A 108 7.60 8.62 2.59
C TYR A 108 7.27 8.43 1.12
N LEU A 109 7.05 9.52 0.33
CA LEU A 109 6.65 9.37 -1.06
C LEU A 109 7.74 8.73 -1.92
N THR A 110 8.99 9.07 -1.67
CA THR A 110 10.12 8.42 -2.37
C THR A 110 10.18 6.92 -2.09
N ARG A 111 9.91 6.50 -0.86
CA ARG A 111 9.90 5.09 -0.46
C ARG A 111 8.77 4.32 -1.16
N VAL A 112 7.58 4.92 -1.25
CA VAL A 112 6.48 4.33 -2.03
C VAL A 112 6.87 4.16 -3.49
N CYS A 113 7.44 5.20 -4.12
CA CYS A 113 7.89 5.12 -5.52
C CYS A 113 8.97 4.05 -5.74
N GLN A 114 9.69 3.65 -4.71
CA GLN A 114 10.68 2.57 -4.73
C GLN A 114 10.08 1.17 -4.50
N GLY A 115 8.77 1.08 -4.27
CA GLY A 115 8.06 -0.19 -4.11
C GLY A 115 7.77 -0.60 -2.66
N GLU A 116 7.99 0.29 -1.68
CA GLU A 116 7.51 0.03 -0.32
C GLU A 116 5.98 0.04 -0.29
N THR A 117 5.41 -0.98 0.34
CA THR A 117 3.98 -1.19 0.39
C THR A 117 3.33 -0.39 1.51
N CYS A 118 2.07 -0.03 1.30
CA CYS A 118 1.29 0.76 2.25
C CYS A 118 0.18 -0.08 2.91
N ALA A 119 -0.33 0.43 4.03
CA ALA A 119 -1.56 0.01 4.67
C ALA A 119 -2.39 1.24 5.08
N MET A 120 -3.71 1.08 5.10
CA MET A 120 -4.64 2.12 5.60
C MET A 120 -5.42 1.57 6.78
N ASP A 121 -5.02 1.97 7.99
CA ASP A 121 -5.49 1.39 9.24
C ASP A 121 -6.64 2.23 9.81
N LEU A 122 -7.85 1.99 9.31
CA LEU A 122 -9.05 2.74 9.70
C LEU A 122 -9.94 1.94 10.65
N THR A 123 -10.34 0.73 10.24
CA THR A 123 -11.37 -0.08 10.89
C THR A 123 -10.92 -0.60 12.26
N GLU A 124 -11.85 -0.57 13.20
CA GLU A 124 -11.74 -1.16 14.54
C GLU A 124 -12.82 -2.23 14.75
N PRO A 125 -12.74 -3.05 15.82
CA PRO A 125 -13.76 -4.07 16.09
C PRO A 125 -15.20 -3.54 16.11
N ASP A 126 -15.38 -2.32 16.64
CA ASP A 126 -16.69 -1.69 16.84
C ASP A 126 -16.92 -0.46 15.95
N ALA A 127 -16.00 -0.15 15.03
CA ALA A 127 -16.06 1.03 14.17
C ALA A 127 -15.50 0.71 12.77
N GLY A 128 -16.37 0.55 11.79
CA GLY A 128 -16.03 0.33 10.39
C GLY A 128 -16.59 1.45 9.51
N SER A 129 -17.85 1.33 9.10
CA SER A 129 -18.51 2.38 8.30
C SER A 129 -18.63 3.71 9.06
N ASP A 130 -18.85 3.66 10.38
CA ASP A 130 -18.82 4.83 11.23
C ASP A 130 -17.42 5.08 11.80
N LEU A 131 -16.57 5.75 11.03
CA LEU A 131 -15.22 6.12 11.45
C LEU A 131 -15.20 7.20 12.55
N GLN A 132 -16.32 7.85 12.85
CA GLN A 132 -16.40 8.76 13.98
C GLN A 132 -16.39 8.03 15.33
N ALA A 133 -16.70 6.74 15.32
CA ALA A 133 -16.71 5.89 16.51
C ALA A 133 -15.36 5.23 16.83
N VAL A 134 -14.30 5.51 16.07
CA VAL A 134 -12.97 4.93 16.35
C VAL A 134 -12.48 5.32 17.75
N MET A 135 -11.84 4.39 18.44
CA MET A 135 -11.40 4.51 19.82
C MET A 135 -9.88 4.50 20.00
N LEU A 136 -9.12 4.12 19.00
CA LEU A 136 -7.65 4.16 19.05
C LEU A 136 -7.19 5.58 19.37
N LYS A 137 -6.31 5.70 20.36
CA LYS A 137 -5.84 6.99 20.88
C LYS A 137 -4.39 7.25 20.50
N ALA A 138 -4.11 8.51 20.18
CA ALA A 138 -2.76 9.02 19.98
C ALA A 138 -2.41 9.97 21.13
N HIS A 139 -1.28 9.71 21.82
CA HIS A 139 -0.74 10.57 22.86
C HIS A 139 0.65 11.03 22.47
N TRP A 140 0.91 12.33 22.55
CA TRP A 140 2.23 12.87 22.33
C TRP A 140 3.17 12.50 23.48
N ASP A 141 4.31 11.95 23.17
CA ASP A 141 5.40 11.64 24.11
C ASP A 141 6.55 12.64 23.88
N GLU A 142 6.68 13.61 24.76
CA GLU A 142 7.70 14.65 24.64
C GLU A 142 9.12 14.11 24.77
N ALA A 143 9.33 13.07 25.57
CA ALA A 143 10.65 12.48 25.77
C ALA A 143 11.16 11.77 24.51
N ARG A 144 10.25 11.21 23.71
CA ARG A 144 10.56 10.51 22.45
C ARG A 144 10.37 11.38 21.21
N GLY A 145 9.68 12.52 21.32
CA GLY A 145 9.33 13.38 20.19
C GLY A 145 8.42 12.68 19.17
N THR A 146 7.50 11.82 19.65
CA THR A 146 6.63 11.03 18.76
C THR A 146 5.25 10.81 19.37
N TRP A 147 4.30 10.38 18.54
CA TRP A 147 2.98 9.95 18.99
C TRP A 147 2.98 8.47 19.38
N LEU A 148 2.45 8.16 20.54
CA LEU A 148 2.20 6.81 21.00
C LEU A 148 0.75 6.44 20.67
N LEU A 149 0.57 5.37 19.90
CA LEU A 149 -0.74 4.84 19.54
C LEU A 149 -1.13 3.71 20.49
N ASN A 150 -2.38 3.75 20.97
CA ASN A 150 -2.93 2.72 21.85
C ASN A 150 -4.35 2.37 21.41
N GLY A 151 -4.55 1.13 21.00
CA GLY A 151 -5.84 0.61 20.52
C GLY A 151 -5.64 -0.58 19.60
N VAL A 152 -6.73 -1.03 18.96
CA VAL A 152 -6.74 -2.19 18.07
C VAL A 152 -7.37 -1.79 16.75
N LYS A 153 -6.67 -2.00 15.66
CA LYS A 153 -7.20 -1.98 14.30
C LYS A 153 -7.50 -3.40 13.85
N ARG A 154 -8.50 -3.57 12.99
CA ARG A 154 -8.95 -4.90 12.53
C ARG A 154 -9.32 -4.89 11.05
N PHE A 155 -9.13 -6.02 10.40
CA PHE A 155 -9.40 -6.19 8.97
C PHE A 155 -8.57 -5.27 8.07
N ILE A 156 -7.29 -5.10 8.41
CA ILE A 156 -6.41 -4.20 7.68
C ILE A 156 -5.75 -4.95 6.53
N THR A 157 -6.05 -4.55 5.31
CA THR A 157 -5.37 -5.05 4.12
C THR A 157 -3.90 -4.67 4.19
N ASN A 158 -3.03 -5.66 4.00
CA ASN A 158 -1.58 -5.46 4.06
C ASN A 158 -1.09 -4.81 5.36
N GLY A 159 -1.67 -5.23 6.51
CA GLY A 159 -1.42 -4.60 7.83
C GLY A 159 0.02 -4.67 8.34
N ASP A 160 0.92 -5.43 7.68
CA ASP A 160 2.38 -5.43 7.92
C ASP A 160 3.14 -4.64 6.83
N GLY A 161 2.44 -3.74 6.14
CA GLY A 161 3.04 -2.85 5.15
C GLY A 161 4.11 -1.93 5.74
N HIS A 162 5.05 -1.49 4.91
CA HIS A 162 6.18 -0.64 5.32
C HIS A 162 5.74 0.74 5.84
N ILE A 163 4.60 1.23 5.34
CA ILE A 163 4.05 2.55 5.66
C ILE A 163 2.57 2.39 5.98
N SER A 164 2.16 2.71 7.20
CA SER A 164 0.76 2.69 7.63
C SER A 164 0.21 4.09 7.85
N LEU A 165 -0.98 4.37 7.28
CA LEU A 165 -1.79 5.53 7.62
C LEU A 165 -2.81 5.11 8.67
N VAL A 166 -2.61 5.54 9.90
CA VAL A 166 -3.41 5.11 11.05
C VAL A 166 -4.36 6.23 11.48
N LEU A 167 -5.67 5.97 11.43
CA LEU A 167 -6.65 6.89 11.99
C LEU A 167 -6.71 6.75 13.51
N ALA A 168 -6.44 7.84 14.21
CA ALA A 168 -6.41 7.90 15.68
C ALA A 168 -7.09 9.18 16.22
N ARG A 169 -7.43 9.16 17.51
CA ARG A 169 -7.95 10.31 18.28
C ARG A 169 -6.93 10.82 19.27
#